data_8df632379b0d412be9d374a9b2434318
#
_entry.id   8df632379b0d412be9d374a9b2434318
#
_cell.length_a   1.000
_cell.length_b   1.000
_cell.length_c   1.000
_cell.angle_alpha   90.00
_cell.angle_beta   90.00
_cell.angle_gamma   90.00
#
_symmetry.space_group_name_H-M   'P 1'
#
loop_
_entity.id
_entity.type
_entity.pdbx_description
1 polymer ?
#
loop_
_entity_poly.entity_id
_entity_poly.type
_entity_poly.pdbx_seq_one_letter_code
_entity_poly.pdbx_strand_id
1 'polypeptide(L)'
;CFPSIFDMDVKDISTRHEFVYDYNYKDNRLVCSFIVFDSLMVTDDMKTVHWHDGKSRYLDRMRPILKEDADGYIGIKEAVEAASYSHIMYDKYRDIYYRFAEMPCELGPNEYVYNDAKAREFSVIIFDKDFRIIGETKFPGNKYFYKMSFVGRDGLYISENNPANPEFDEDKLVFAC
;
A
#
# COMPACT_ATOMS: atom_id res chain seq x y z
N CYS A 1 -12.63 -9.30 -18.78
CA CYS A 1 -13.49 -8.56 -17.86
C CYS A 1 -13.16 -9.07 -16.46
N PHE A 2 -12.60 -8.26 -15.59
CA PHE A 2 -12.35 -8.66 -14.21
C PHE A 2 -13.70 -8.80 -13.49
N PRO A 3 -13.92 -9.84 -12.68
CA PRO A 3 -15.12 -9.96 -11.88
C PRO A 3 -15.22 -8.75 -10.93
N SER A 4 -16.46 -8.33 -10.62
CA SER A 4 -16.69 -7.28 -9.62
C SER A 4 -16.01 -7.69 -8.32
N ILE A 5 -15.04 -6.89 -7.88
CA ILE A 5 -14.25 -7.15 -6.68
C ILE A 5 -15.07 -6.87 -5.41
N PHE A 6 -16.18 -6.15 -5.57
CA PHE A 6 -17.09 -5.76 -4.50
C PHE A 6 -18.51 -6.25 -4.80
N ASP A 7 -19.23 -6.70 -3.78
CA ASP A 7 -20.67 -7.02 -3.83
C ASP A 7 -21.56 -5.75 -4.04
N MET A 8 -20.95 -4.63 -4.38
CA MET A 8 -21.62 -3.35 -4.64
C MET A 8 -21.66 -3.06 -6.13
N ASP A 9 -22.70 -2.40 -6.59
CA ASP A 9 -22.75 -1.89 -7.97
C ASP A 9 -21.58 -0.92 -8.16
N VAL A 10 -20.67 -1.25 -9.07
CA VAL A 10 -19.45 -0.48 -9.39
C VAL A 10 -19.75 0.99 -9.73
N LYS A 11 -21.00 1.31 -10.06
CA LYS A 11 -21.47 2.68 -10.31
C LYS A 11 -21.46 3.58 -9.08
N ASP A 12 -21.57 2.99 -7.89
CA ASP A 12 -21.70 3.72 -6.63
C ASP A 12 -20.38 3.85 -5.88
N ILE A 13 -19.32 3.24 -6.39
CA ILE A 13 -17.98 3.30 -5.80
C ILE A 13 -17.18 4.38 -6.52
N SER A 14 -16.67 5.34 -5.76
CA SER A 14 -15.66 6.25 -6.25
C SER A 14 -14.37 5.49 -6.54
N THR A 15 -14.06 5.46 -7.71
CA THR A 15 -12.87 5.26 -8.54
C THR A 15 -11.50 4.93 -7.95
N ARG A 16 -11.38 4.33 -6.80
CA ARG A 16 -10.07 3.78 -6.44
C ARG A 16 -9.95 2.32 -6.84
N HIS A 17 -10.26 2.03 -8.10
CA HIS A 17 -9.81 0.82 -8.79
C HIS A 17 -8.32 0.89 -9.14
N GLU A 18 -7.62 1.86 -8.58
CA GLU A 18 -6.19 1.98 -8.71
C GLU A 18 -5.53 0.76 -8.07
N PHE A 19 -4.58 0.23 -8.79
CA PHE A 19 -3.73 -0.85 -8.31
C PHE A 19 -2.28 -0.51 -8.58
N VAL A 20 -1.42 -1.00 -7.74
CA VAL A 20 0.03 -1.04 -7.95
C VAL A 20 0.41 -2.48 -8.29
N TYR A 21 1.46 -2.65 -9.04
CA TYR A 21 1.90 -3.97 -9.44
C TYR A 21 3.42 -4.08 -9.42
N ASP A 22 3.88 -5.32 -9.32
CA ASP A 22 5.26 -5.67 -9.60
C ASP A 22 5.32 -6.97 -10.40
N TYR A 23 6.44 -7.16 -11.07
CA TYR A 23 6.63 -8.28 -11.97
C TYR A 23 7.83 -9.14 -11.54
N ASN A 24 7.54 -10.39 -11.22
CA ASN A 24 8.55 -11.40 -10.96
C ASN A 24 9.04 -12.02 -12.28
N TYR A 25 10.20 -11.59 -12.73
CA TYR A 25 10.82 -12.05 -13.97
C TYR A 25 11.26 -13.52 -13.92
N LYS A 26 11.49 -14.06 -12.74
CA LYS A 26 11.92 -15.45 -12.56
C LYS A 26 10.81 -16.43 -12.91
N ASP A 27 9.59 -16.13 -12.47
CA ASP A 27 8.44 -17.01 -12.62
C ASP A 27 7.45 -16.50 -13.67
N ASN A 28 7.78 -15.41 -14.39
CA ASN A 28 6.91 -14.73 -15.34
C ASN A 28 5.55 -14.34 -14.74
N ARG A 29 5.58 -13.80 -13.52
CA ARG A 29 4.40 -13.57 -12.68
C ARG A 29 4.13 -12.09 -12.46
N LEU A 30 2.93 -11.63 -12.79
CA LEU A 30 2.42 -10.30 -12.44
C LEU A 30 1.63 -10.39 -11.14
N VAL A 31 1.96 -9.53 -10.18
CA VAL A 31 1.27 -9.39 -8.90
C VAL A 31 0.69 -8.01 -8.79
N CYS A 32 -0.62 -7.90 -8.59
CA CYS A 32 -1.32 -6.64 -8.43
C CYS A 32 -1.88 -6.52 -7.01
N SER A 33 -1.66 -5.36 -6.40
CA SER A 33 -2.22 -4.95 -5.12
C SER A 33 -3.17 -3.79 -5.34
N PHE A 34 -4.42 -3.96 -4.98
CA PHE A 34 -5.44 -2.90 -5.06
C PHE A 34 -5.40 -2.04 -3.81
N ILE A 35 -5.64 -0.73 -3.97
CA ILE A 35 -5.52 0.24 -2.88
C ILE A 35 -6.53 -0.02 -1.77
N VAL A 36 -7.75 -0.42 -2.12
CA VAL A 36 -8.86 -0.61 -1.15
C VAL A 36 -9.37 -2.05 -1.08
N PHE A 37 -8.52 -3.02 -1.39
CA PHE A 37 -8.92 -4.42 -1.40
C PHE A 37 -7.87 -5.31 -0.72
N ASP A 38 -8.33 -6.19 0.16
CA ASP A 38 -7.42 -7.01 0.98
C ASP A 38 -6.65 -8.04 0.17
N SER A 39 -7.23 -8.58 -0.91
CA SER A 39 -6.59 -9.63 -1.69
C SER A 39 -5.58 -9.11 -2.70
N LEU A 40 -4.61 -9.94 -3.02
CA LEU A 40 -3.70 -9.80 -4.16
C LEU A 40 -4.24 -10.55 -5.36
N MET A 41 -4.08 -9.96 -6.54
CA MET A 41 -4.34 -10.60 -7.82
C MET A 41 -3.03 -11.06 -8.45
N VAL A 42 -2.95 -12.31 -8.82
CA VAL A 42 -1.74 -12.91 -9.38
C VAL A 42 -2.06 -13.59 -10.70
N THR A 43 -1.20 -13.42 -11.69
CA THR A 43 -1.30 -14.11 -12.98
C THR A 43 0.07 -14.41 -13.56
N ASP A 44 0.23 -15.61 -14.13
CA ASP A 44 1.46 -16.07 -14.77
C ASP A 44 1.32 -16.05 -16.32
N ASP A 45 0.11 -15.93 -16.84
CA ASP A 45 -0.21 -16.04 -18.28
C ASP A 45 -1.02 -14.86 -18.84
N MET A 46 -1.31 -13.84 -18.01
CA MET A 46 -2.17 -12.68 -18.31
C MET A 46 -3.61 -13.05 -18.71
N LYS A 47 -4.04 -14.29 -18.45
CA LYS A 47 -5.39 -14.80 -18.79
C LYS A 47 -6.09 -15.39 -17.58
N THR A 48 -5.37 -16.20 -16.84
CA THR A 48 -5.85 -16.83 -15.62
C THR A 48 -5.46 -15.99 -14.41
N VAL A 49 -6.42 -15.74 -13.54
CA VAL A 49 -6.21 -14.92 -12.33
C VAL A 49 -6.40 -15.78 -11.11
N HIS A 50 -5.47 -15.69 -10.18
CA HIS A 50 -5.53 -16.30 -8.86
C HIS A 50 -5.59 -15.21 -7.80
N TRP A 51 -6.48 -15.38 -6.82
CA TRP A 51 -6.65 -14.46 -5.71
C TRP A 51 -6.03 -15.05 -4.45
N HIS A 52 -5.24 -14.24 -3.76
CA HIS A 52 -4.60 -14.61 -2.49
C HIS A 52 -5.00 -13.62 -1.41
N ASP A 53 -5.20 -14.11 -0.19
CA ASP A 53 -5.42 -13.24 0.95
C ASP A 53 -4.15 -12.45 1.25
N GLY A 54 -4.31 -11.14 1.33
CA GLY A 54 -3.22 -10.21 1.60
C GLY A 54 -3.56 -9.22 2.70
N LYS A 55 -4.55 -9.53 3.54
CA LYS A 55 -5.05 -8.65 4.58
C LYS A 55 -3.98 -8.35 5.64
N SER A 56 -3.79 -7.06 5.93
CA SER A 56 -3.01 -6.62 7.09
C SER A 56 -3.72 -6.99 8.38
N ARG A 57 -2.97 -7.49 9.37
CA ARG A 57 -3.49 -7.72 10.73
C ARG A 57 -3.77 -6.45 11.52
N TYR A 58 -3.30 -5.30 11.04
CA TYR A 58 -3.49 -3.99 11.67
C TYR A 58 -4.64 -3.20 11.06
N LEU A 59 -5.29 -3.70 10.01
CA LEU A 59 -6.44 -3.08 9.38
C LEU A 59 -7.71 -3.90 9.64
N ASP A 60 -8.74 -3.24 10.19
CA ASP A 60 -10.00 -3.93 10.50
C ASP A 60 -10.77 -4.26 9.22
N ARG A 61 -11.24 -3.25 8.51
CA ARG A 61 -12.01 -3.39 7.28
C ARG A 61 -11.70 -2.25 6.33
N MET A 62 -11.41 -2.62 5.09
CA MET A 62 -11.34 -1.66 4.01
C MET A 62 -12.73 -1.12 3.70
N ARG A 63 -12.84 0.20 3.58
CA ARG A 63 -14.09 0.86 3.20
C ARG A 63 -13.92 1.48 1.82
N PRO A 64 -14.74 1.09 0.84
CA PRO A 64 -14.77 1.79 -0.43
C PRO A 64 -15.28 3.21 -0.18
N ILE A 65 -14.71 4.19 -0.87
CA ILE A 65 -15.21 5.56 -0.86
C ILE A 65 -16.39 5.61 -1.84
N LEU A 66 -17.54 6.06 -1.38
CA LEU A 66 -18.73 6.19 -2.22
C LEU A 66 -18.57 7.39 -3.17
N LYS A 67 -19.23 7.34 -4.33
CA LYS A 67 -19.19 8.43 -5.31
C LYS A 67 -19.70 9.76 -4.77
N GLU A 68 -20.72 9.71 -3.94
CA GLU A 68 -21.31 10.88 -3.28
C GLU A 68 -20.33 11.58 -2.34
N ASP A 69 -19.35 10.84 -1.81
CA ASP A 69 -18.33 11.33 -0.88
C ASP A 69 -17.02 11.73 -1.59
N ALA A 70 -16.93 11.51 -2.91
CA ALA A 70 -15.69 11.62 -3.67
C ALA A 70 -15.40 12.98 -4.28
N ASP A 71 -16.31 13.92 -4.15
CA ASP A 71 -16.17 15.24 -4.79
C ASP A 71 -15.21 16.17 -4.05
N GLY A 72 -14.16 16.59 -4.75
CA GLY A 72 -13.26 17.66 -4.33
C GLY A 72 -12.44 17.34 -3.09
N TYR A 73 -12.39 18.29 -2.16
CA TYR A 73 -11.59 18.22 -0.92
C TYR A 73 -12.05 17.09 0.02
N ILE A 74 -13.35 16.81 0.04
CA ILE A 74 -13.93 15.74 0.88
C ILE A 74 -13.35 14.38 0.46
N GLY A 75 -13.31 14.08 -0.84
CA GLY A 75 -12.77 12.82 -1.34
C GLY A 75 -11.28 12.62 -1.04
N ILE A 76 -10.48 13.71 -1.03
CA ILE A 76 -9.07 13.65 -0.66
C ILE A 76 -8.93 13.42 0.86
N LYS A 77 -9.73 14.10 1.66
CA LYS A 77 -9.77 13.92 3.11
C LYS A 77 -10.08 12.47 3.47
N GLU A 78 -11.19 11.94 2.99
CA GLU A 78 -11.58 10.55 3.24
C GLU A 78 -10.54 9.54 2.77
N ALA A 79 -9.84 9.85 1.70
CA ALA A 79 -8.77 9.01 1.21
C ALA A 79 -7.56 8.93 2.15
N VAL A 80 -7.28 9.99 2.88
CA VAL A 80 -6.18 10.02 3.87
C VAL A 80 -6.68 9.44 5.20
N GLU A 81 -7.92 9.70 5.57
CA GLU A 81 -8.52 9.14 6.79
C GLU A 81 -8.84 7.65 6.68
N ALA A 82 -8.99 7.10 5.46
CA ALA A 82 -9.24 5.68 5.26
C ALA A 82 -7.96 4.86 5.25
N ALA A 83 -8.06 3.59 5.66
CA ALA A 83 -7.02 2.61 5.44
C ALA A 83 -6.81 2.36 3.95
N SER A 84 -5.58 2.08 3.54
CA SER A 84 -5.27 1.76 2.14
C SER A 84 -4.08 0.83 2.03
N TYR A 85 -3.92 0.22 0.86
CA TYR A 85 -2.67 -0.43 0.46
C TYR A 85 -1.97 0.43 -0.58
N SER A 86 -0.65 0.44 -0.59
CA SER A 86 0.10 1.23 -1.56
C SER A 86 1.02 0.37 -2.42
N HIS A 87 2.17 0.01 -1.95
CA HIS A 87 3.18 -0.67 -2.75
C HIS A 87 3.03 -2.20 -2.70
N ILE A 88 3.41 -2.84 -3.79
CA ILE A 88 3.78 -4.26 -3.84
C ILE A 88 5.15 -4.34 -4.48
N MET A 89 6.09 -5.09 -3.89
CA MET A 89 7.46 -5.20 -4.37
C MET A 89 7.93 -6.65 -4.30
N TYR A 90 8.49 -7.15 -5.40
CA TYR A 90 9.14 -8.45 -5.45
C TYR A 90 10.60 -8.35 -5.02
N ASP A 91 10.99 -9.14 -4.03
CA ASP A 91 12.38 -9.31 -3.64
C ASP A 91 13.00 -10.50 -4.37
N LYS A 92 13.70 -10.20 -5.46
CA LYS A 92 14.37 -11.21 -6.29
C LYS A 92 15.51 -11.95 -5.59
N TYR A 93 16.03 -11.39 -4.48
CA TYR A 93 17.16 -11.98 -3.75
C TYR A 93 16.68 -13.02 -2.73
N ARG A 94 15.46 -12.83 -2.18
CA ARG A 94 14.86 -13.69 -1.15
C ARG A 94 13.66 -14.49 -1.65
N ASP A 95 13.18 -14.18 -2.86
CA ASP A 95 12.01 -14.80 -3.48
C ASP A 95 10.73 -14.61 -2.64
N ILE A 96 10.52 -13.38 -2.19
CA ILE A 96 9.40 -12.96 -1.35
C ILE A 96 8.78 -11.67 -1.90
N TYR A 97 7.62 -11.27 -1.34
CA TYR A 97 6.96 -10.02 -1.71
C TYR A 97 6.71 -9.17 -0.48
N TYR A 98 6.78 -7.86 -0.64
CA TYR A 98 6.42 -6.85 0.35
C TYR A 98 5.19 -6.09 -0.09
N ARG A 99 4.18 -5.99 0.76
CA ARG A 99 3.00 -5.14 0.55
C ARG A 99 2.92 -4.11 1.67
N PHE A 100 2.67 -2.85 1.32
CA PHE A 100 2.53 -1.79 2.30
C PHE A 100 1.06 -1.55 2.60
N ALA A 101 0.71 -1.52 3.87
CA ALA A 101 -0.61 -1.20 4.39
C ALA A 101 -0.54 0.11 5.18
N GLU A 102 -1.33 1.09 4.79
CA GLU A 102 -1.38 2.43 5.37
C GLU A 102 -2.51 2.51 6.40
N MET A 103 -2.18 2.91 7.62
CA MET A 103 -3.17 3.04 8.69
C MET A 103 -4.04 4.27 8.48
N PRO A 104 -5.30 4.28 8.96
CA PRO A 104 -6.11 5.48 9.04
C PRO A 104 -5.36 6.61 9.76
N CYS A 105 -5.53 7.84 9.30
CA CYS A 105 -4.94 9.01 9.92
C CYS A 105 -6.02 10.10 10.04
N GLU A 106 -6.31 10.56 11.25
CA GLU A 106 -7.24 11.67 11.47
C GLU A 106 -6.61 12.99 11.03
N LEU A 107 -7.30 13.73 10.18
CA LEU A 107 -6.88 15.05 9.74
C LEU A 107 -7.31 16.12 10.74
N GLY A 108 -6.38 16.96 11.15
CA GLY A 108 -6.68 18.16 11.92
C GLY A 108 -7.51 19.17 11.11
N PRO A 109 -8.26 20.08 11.77
CA PRO A 109 -9.18 21.00 11.12
C PRO A 109 -8.52 22.03 10.20
N ASN A 110 -7.20 22.23 10.31
CA ASN A 110 -6.46 23.26 9.58
C ASN A 110 -5.24 22.74 8.81
N GLU A 111 -5.08 21.44 8.68
CA GLU A 111 -3.90 20.86 8.06
C GLU A 111 -4.13 20.55 6.59
N TYR A 112 -3.13 20.89 5.79
CA TYR A 112 -3.13 20.49 4.38
C TYR A 112 -2.97 18.98 4.30
N VAL A 113 -3.89 18.31 3.62
CA VAL A 113 -3.95 16.85 3.41
C VAL A 113 -2.59 16.20 3.08
N TYR A 114 -1.69 16.95 2.45
CA TYR A 114 -0.35 16.48 2.12
C TYR A 114 0.58 16.31 3.33
N ASN A 115 0.41 17.08 4.40
CA ASN A 115 1.26 16.97 5.59
C ASN A 115 0.88 15.74 6.42
N ASP A 116 -0.42 15.41 6.45
CA ASP A 116 -0.92 14.32 7.26
C ASP A 116 -0.62 12.94 6.66
N ALA A 117 -0.54 12.84 5.33
CA ALA A 117 -0.06 11.62 4.68
C ALA A 117 1.37 11.23 5.12
N LYS A 118 2.17 12.20 5.59
CA LYS A 118 3.51 11.98 6.15
C LYS A 118 3.46 11.48 7.58
N ALA A 119 2.39 11.82 8.32
CA ALA A 119 2.19 11.40 9.70
C ALA A 119 1.65 9.96 9.81
N ARG A 120 1.18 9.36 8.72
CA ARG A 120 0.57 8.02 8.73
C ARG A 120 1.53 6.94 9.22
N GLU A 121 1.04 6.14 10.14
CA GLU A 121 1.64 4.85 10.40
C GLU A 121 1.39 3.91 9.22
N PHE A 122 2.26 2.96 9.02
CA PHE A 122 2.09 1.93 8.00
C PHE A 122 2.64 0.59 8.50
N SER A 123 2.28 -0.48 7.83
CA SER A 123 2.93 -1.77 8.01
C SER A 123 3.44 -2.33 6.69
N VAL A 124 4.42 -3.21 6.80
CA VAL A 124 4.93 -4.01 5.68
C VAL A 124 4.56 -5.46 5.92
N ILE A 125 3.71 -5.99 5.07
CA ILE A 125 3.33 -7.41 5.03
C ILE A 125 4.34 -8.14 4.17
N ILE A 126 4.85 -9.26 4.64
CA ILE A 126 5.81 -10.10 3.92
C ILE A 126 5.12 -11.39 3.50
N PHE A 127 5.18 -11.70 2.21
CA PHE A 127 4.66 -12.95 1.65
C PHE A 127 5.79 -13.81 1.15
N ASP A 128 5.64 -15.12 1.29
CA ASP A 128 6.48 -16.08 0.58
C ASP A 128 6.12 -16.13 -0.92
N LYS A 129 6.87 -16.91 -1.70
CA LYS A 129 6.64 -17.11 -3.14
C LYS A 129 5.26 -17.69 -3.49
N ASP A 130 4.58 -18.32 -2.53
CA ASP A 130 3.25 -18.92 -2.66
C ASP A 130 2.15 -18.01 -2.10
N PHE A 131 2.47 -16.75 -1.80
CA PHE A 131 1.58 -15.72 -1.24
C PHE A 131 1.02 -16.03 0.15
N ARG A 132 1.73 -16.82 0.95
CA ARG A 132 1.41 -16.97 2.37
C ARG A 132 2.06 -15.83 3.14
N ILE A 133 1.30 -15.22 4.05
CA ILE A 133 1.85 -14.19 4.94
C ILE A 133 2.82 -14.86 5.91
N ILE A 134 4.10 -14.49 5.86
CA ILE A 134 5.16 -14.99 6.72
C ILE A 134 5.61 -13.98 7.77
N GLY A 135 5.20 -12.73 7.64
CA GLY A 135 5.49 -11.68 8.61
C GLY A 135 4.75 -10.39 8.31
N GLU A 136 4.65 -9.54 9.32
CA GLU A 136 4.19 -8.17 9.17
C GLU A 136 4.78 -7.31 10.28
N THR A 137 5.34 -6.16 9.92
CA THR A 137 5.94 -5.19 10.84
C THR A 137 5.30 -3.83 10.68
N LYS A 138 4.88 -3.23 11.80
CA LYS A 138 4.33 -1.88 11.84
C LYS A 138 5.42 -0.85 12.08
N PHE A 139 5.34 0.26 11.37
CA PHE A 139 6.27 1.39 11.43
C PHE A 139 5.55 2.64 11.92
N PRO A 140 6.20 3.47 12.74
CA PRO A 140 5.63 4.71 13.22
C PRO A 140 5.45 5.74 12.10
N GLY A 141 4.46 6.61 12.27
CA GLY A 141 4.32 7.81 11.47
C GLY A 141 5.43 8.83 11.74
N ASN A 142 5.52 9.84 10.89
CA ASN A 142 6.47 10.98 10.99
C ASN A 142 7.97 10.61 10.93
N LYS A 143 8.34 9.36 10.82
CA LYS A 143 9.74 8.94 10.75
C LYS A 143 10.14 8.54 9.33
N TYR A 144 9.34 7.69 8.70
CA TYR A 144 9.69 7.11 7.41
C TYR A 144 8.90 7.73 6.27
N PHE A 145 9.53 7.87 5.11
CA PHE A 145 8.88 8.20 3.86
C PHE A 145 8.80 6.97 2.97
N TYR A 146 7.88 6.05 3.31
CA TYR A 146 7.77 4.72 2.71
C TYR A 146 7.53 4.74 1.18
N LYS A 147 7.05 5.86 0.63
CA LYS A 147 6.90 6.02 -0.84
C LYS A 147 8.25 6.00 -1.57
N MET A 148 9.34 6.24 -0.86
CA MET A 148 10.70 6.08 -1.35
C MET A 148 11.32 4.80 -0.76
N SER A 149 10.76 3.66 -1.11
CA SER A 149 11.27 2.35 -0.73
C SER A 149 11.76 1.59 -1.94
N PHE A 150 12.75 0.73 -1.75
CA PHE A 150 13.22 -0.17 -2.80
C PHE A 150 13.83 -1.44 -2.22
N VAL A 151 13.90 -2.48 -3.04
CA VAL A 151 14.52 -3.75 -2.67
C VAL A 151 16.00 -3.74 -3.07
N GLY A 152 16.87 -3.92 -2.10
CA GLY A 152 18.30 -4.09 -2.27
C GLY A 152 18.77 -5.50 -1.96
N ARG A 153 20.08 -5.72 -2.08
CA ARG A 153 20.70 -7.04 -1.81
C ARG A 153 20.51 -7.49 -0.37
N ASP A 154 20.57 -6.56 0.57
CA ASP A 154 20.55 -6.84 2.00
C ASP A 154 19.12 -6.85 2.58
N GLY A 155 18.15 -6.25 1.89
CA GLY A 155 16.77 -6.19 2.36
C GLY A 155 15.87 -5.18 1.64
N LEU A 156 14.76 -4.87 2.27
CA LEU A 156 13.89 -3.77 1.92
C LEU A 156 14.42 -2.49 2.56
N TYR A 157 14.76 -1.52 1.73
CA TYR A 157 15.19 -0.20 2.16
C TYR A 157 14.00 0.76 2.20
N ILE A 158 13.79 1.40 3.34
CA ILE A 158 12.72 2.38 3.56
C ILE A 158 13.38 3.73 3.90
N SER A 159 13.05 4.77 3.15
CA SER A 159 13.62 6.10 3.38
C SER A 159 13.21 6.67 4.75
N GLU A 160 14.17 7.23 5.49
CA GLU A 160 13.95 8.03 6.69
C GLU A 160 13.80 9.54 6.39
N ASN A 161 13.79 9.92 5.12
CA ASN A 161 13.64 11.30 4.67
C ASN A 161 12.19 11.81 4.72
N ASN A 162 11.52 11.59 5.85
CA ASN A 162 10.21 12.17 6.10
C ASN A 162 10.43 13.61 6.63
N PRO A 163 9.86 14.65 5.99
CA PRO A 163 10.00 16.03 6.46
C PRO A 163 9.47 16.29 7.88
N ALA A 164 8.64 15.41 8.41
CA ALA A 164 8.18 15.47 9.80
C ALA A 164 9.12 14.78 10.79
N ASN A 165 10.15 14.08 10.30
CA ASN A 165 11.17 13.48 11.14
C ASN A 165 12.07 14.59 11.73
N PRO A 166 12.25 14.68 13.06
CA PRO A 166 13.17 15.66 13.67
C PRO A 166 14.63 15.55 13.22
N GLU A 167 15.03 14.39 12.71
CA GLU A 167 16.39 14.13 12.20
C GLU A 167 16.49 14.33 10.68
N PHE A 168 15.44 14.87 10.05
CA PHE A 168 15.42 15.11 8.61
C PHE A 168 16.48 16.15 8.21
N ASP A 169 17.28 15.79 7.21
CA ASP A 169 18.30 16.63 6.59
C ASP A 169 18.06 16.58 5.08
N GLU A 170 17.73 17.73 4.48
CA GLU A 170 17.38 17.82 3.05
C GLU A 170 18.57 17.51 2.12
N ASP A 171 19.78 17.65 2.63
CA ASP A 171 21.03 17.38 1.88
C ASP A 171 21.45 15.91 1.95
N LYS A 172 20.71 15.05 2.67
CA LYS A 172 21.04 13.64 2.85
C LYS A 172 19.88 12.71 2.49
N LEU A 173 20.20 11.60 1.86
CA LEU A 173 19.30 10.45 1.68
C LEU A 173 19.67 9.35 2.68
N VAL A 174 18.75 9.07 3.61
CA VAL A 174 18.92 8.05 4.66
C VAL A 174 17.89 6.96 4.48
N PHE A 175 18.33 5.72 4.58
CA PHE A 175 17.48 4.54 4.49
C PHE A 175 17.72 3.61 5.67
N ALA A 176 16.64 3.11 6.26
CA ALA A 176 16.65 1.94 7.11
C ALA A 176 16.53 0.67 6.24
N CYS A 177 17.22 -0.40 6.66
CA CYS A 177 17.14 -1.71 6.03
C CYS A 177 16.72 -2.76 7.07
#